data_2e6ec47149d720589e075e6053ae9c03
#
_entry.id   2e6ec47149d720589e075e6053ae9c03
#
_cell.length_a   1.000
_cell.length_b   1.000
_cell.length_c   1.000
_cell.angle_alpha   90.00
_cell.angle_beta   90.00
_cell.angle_gamma   90.00
#
_symmetry.space_group_name_H-M   'P 1'
#
loop_
_entity.id
_entity.type
_entity.pdbx_description
1 polymer ?
#
loop_
_entity_poly.entity_id
_entity_poly.type
_entity_poly.pdbx_seq_one_letter_code
_entity_poly.pdbx_strand_id
1 'polypeptide(L)'
;MLPLAPLLTPPSSETELLTQAQRLAGYSLGDLAAMAGLPIPDDLKRDKGWIGMLLELWLGASAGSKPEQDFAALGVELKTIPIDRQGRPLETTFVCVAPLTGNTGVTWETSHVRHKLKRVLWVPVEGERQIPLAERRVGAPLLWSPDEDEDQQLRLDWEELMDMIVLGQVERITARHGEVLQLRPKAANSKALTEAIGAHGEPILTLPRGFYLKKNFTGTLLARHFLLKT
;
A
#
# COMPACT_ATOMS: atom_id res chain seq x y z
N MET A 1 4.93 -21.69 24.14
CA MET A 1 4.77 -20.60 23.16
C MET A 1 4.57 -19.30 23.95
N LEU A 2 5.33 -18.25 23.66
CA LEU A 2 5.15 -16.96 24.34
C LEU A 2 3.73 -16.39 24.03
N PRO A 3 3.10 -15.70 24.98
CA PRO A 3 1.80 -15.06 24.72
C PRO A 3 1.91 -14.08 23.55
N LEU A 4 0.81 -13.90 22.80
CA LEU A 4 0.74 -12.95 21.73
C LEU A 4 0.78 -11.53 22.28
N ALA A 5 1.74 -10.73 21.85
CA ALA A 5 1.90 -9.34 22.25
C ALA A 5 2.53 -8.53 21.10
N PRO A 6 2.28 -7.20 21.03
CA PRO A 6 2.98 -6.33 20.11
C PRO A 6 4.50 -6.41 20.29
N LEU A 7 5.24 -6.29 19.18
CA LEU A 7 6.69 -6.18 19.26
C LEU A 7 7.08 -4.81 19.85
N LEU A 8 7.87 -4.82 20.91
CA LEU A 8 8.32 -3.60 21.58
C LEU A 8 9.48 -2.91 20.86
N THR A 9 10.17 -3.67 20.02
CA THR A 9 11.30 -3.21 19.20
C THR A 9 11.10 -3.65 17.76
N PRO A 10 11.68 -2.93 16.78
CA PRO A 10 11.64 -3.38 15.40
C PRO A 10 12.20 -4.79 15.23
N PRO A 11 11.61 -5.61 14.34
CA PRO A 11 12.11 -6.96 14.10
C PRO A 11 13.53 -6.92 13.55
N SER A 12 14.38 -7.83 14.00
CA SER A 12 15.78 -7.90 13.62
C SER A 12 16.02 -8.64 12.30
N SER A 13 15.02 -9.39 11.83
CA SER A 13 15.09 -10.17 10.59
C SER A 13 13.72 -10.31 9.92
N GLU A 14 13.72 -10.62 8.62
CA GLU A 14 12.49 -10.97 7.90
C GLU A 14 11.80 -12.19 8.50
N THR A 15 12.56 -13.16 9.00
CA THR A 15 12.01 -14.35 9.66
C THR A 15 11.24 -13.97 10.92
N GLU A 16 11.79 -13.10 11.76
CA GLU A 16 11.10 -12.60 12.95
C GLU A 16 9.82 -11.85 12.59
N LEU A 17 9.91 -10.94 11.60
CA LEU A 17 8.77 -10.18 11.11
C LEU A 17 7.67 -11.11 10.58
N LEU A 18 8.01 -12.05 9.72
CA LEU A 18 7.05 -12.99 9.13
C LEU A 18 6.43 -13.90 10.20
N THR A 19 7.22 -14.39 11.14
CA THR A 19 6.73 -15.22 12.25
C THR A 19 5.70 -14.46 13.09
N GLN A 20 5.98 -13.20 13.44
CA GLN A 20 5.04 -12.38 14.18
C GLN A 20 3.76 -12.13 13.36
N ALA A 21 3.89 -11.80 12.07
CA ALA A 21 2.74 -11.60 11.19
C ALA A 21 1.87 -12.86 11.04
N GLN A 22 2.49 -14.03 10.93
CA GLN A 22 1.77 -15.32 10.91
C GLN A 22 0.99 -15.59 12.20
N ARG A 23 1.50 -15.15 13.34
CA ARG A 23 0.79 -15.28 14.63
C ARG A 23 -0.45 -14.41 14.70
N LEU A 24 -0.54 -13.33 13.94
CA LEU A 24 -1.73 -12.47 13.88
C LEU A 24 -2.85 -13.07 13.04
N ALA A 25 -2.54 -14.00 12.14
CA ALA A 25 -3.54 -14.61 11.26
C ALA A 25 -4.65 -15.31 12.04
N GLY A 26 -5.90 -15.01 11.68
CA GLY A 26 -7.10 -15.50 12.33
C GLY A 26 -7.61 -14.67 13.49
N TYR A 27 -6.81 -13.75 14.05
CA TYR A 27 -7.31 -12.82 15.06
C TYR A 27 -8.19 -11.74 14.43
N SER A 28 -9.21 -11.31 15.15
CA SER A 28 -10.01 -10.16 14.74
C SER A 28 -9.28 -8.85 15.05
N LEU A 29 -9.61 -7.79 14.29
CA LEU A 29 -9.07 -6.45 14.59
C LEU A 29 -9.46 -5.96 15.97
N GLY A 30 -10.66 -6.34 16.44
CA GLY A 30 -11.13 -6.05 17.79
C GLY A 30 -10.27 -6.70 18.87
N ASP A 31 -9.92 -7.97 18.71
CA ASP A 31 -9.05 -8.68 19.65
C ASP A 31 -7.64 -8.05 19.69
N LEU A 32 -7.08 -7.74 18.54
CA LEU A 32 -5.76 -7.11 18.45
C LEU A 32 -5.76 -5.70 19.06
N ALA A 33 -6.81 -4.92 18.82
CA ALA A 33 -6.95 -3.59 19.42
C ALA A 33 -7.08 -3.68 20.94
N ALA A 34 -7.91 -4.59 21.44
CA ALA A 34 -8.09 -4.79 22.89
C ALA A 34 -6.79 -5.21 23.58
N MET A 35 -6.06 -6.17 23.02
CA MET A 35 -4.77 -6.61 23.55
C MET A 35 -3.70 -5.50 23.54
N ALA A 36 -3.78 -4.58 22.58
CA ALA A 36 -2.88 -3.42 22.48
C ALA A 36 -3.38 -2.20 23.28
N GLY A 37 -4.54 -2.29 23.93
CA GLY A 37 -5.15 -1.17 24.68
C GLY A 37 -5.59 0.00 23.78
N LEU A 38 -5.94 -0.27 22.52
CA LEU A 38 -6.37 0.74 21.57
C LEU A 38 -7.89 0.72 21.36
N PRO A 39 -8.52 1.91 21.22
CA PRO A 39 -9.91 1.99 20.83
C PRO A 39 -10.11 1.60 19.38
N ILE A 40 -11.29 1.10 19.06
CA ILE A 40 -11.71 0.86 17.67
C ILE A 40 -12.44 2.11 17.19
N PRO A 41 -12.11 2.63 15.99
CA PRO A 41 -12.79 3.79 15.47
C PRO A 41 -14.23 3.50 15.06
N ASP A 42 -15.11 4.47 15.27
CA ASP A 42 -16.51 4.37 14.86
C ASP A 42 -16.68 4.45 13.34
N ASP A 43 -15.79 5.14 12.63
CA ASP A 43 -15.87 5.36 11.19
C ASP A 43 -14.49 5.35 10.53
N LEU A 44 -14.21 4.29 9.75
CA LEU A 44 -12.98 4.19 8.94
C LEU A 44 -12.81 5.28 7.88
N LYS A 45 -13.89 5.97 7.49
CA LYS A 45 -13.77 7.09 6.53
C LYS A 45 -13.04 8.27 7.16
N ARG A 46 -13.19 8.45 8.47
CA ARG A 46 -12.47 9.47 9.24
C ARG A 46 -11.09 8.99 9.66
N ASP A 47 -10.97 7.73 10.02
CA ASP A 47 -9.75 7.10 10.51
C ASP A 47 -9.08 6.22 9.45
N LYS A 48 -8.92 6.79 8.26
CA LYS A 48 -8.19 6.14 7.15
C LYS A 48 -6.80 5.73 7.62
N GLY A 49 -6.45 4.47 7.39
CA GLY A 49 -5.14 3.94 7.77
C GLY A 49 -5.08 3.32 9.17
N TRP A 50 -6.19 3.31 9.93
CA TRP A 50 -6.20 2.72 11.28
C TRP A 50 -5.78 1.24 11.29
N ILE A 51 -6.24 0.46 10.31
CA ILE A 51 -5.86 -0.97 10.19
C ILE A 51 -4.35 -1.10 9.99
N GLY A 52 -3.77 -0.30 9.09
CA GLY A 52 -2.33 -0.25 8.87
C GLY A 52 -1.57 0.11 10.14
N MET A 53 -2.00 1.16 10.83
CA MET A 53 -1.41 1.61 12.09
C MET A 53 -1.45 0.51 13.17
N LEU A 54 -2.57 -0.20 13.31
CA LEU A 54 -2.70 -1.30 14.25
C LEU A 54 -1.69 -2.42 13.95
N LEU A 55 -1.56 -2.80 12.67
CA LEU A 55 -0.62 -3.84 12.27
C LEU A 55 0.84 -3.36 12.39
N GLU A 56 1.14 -2.11 12.07
CA GLU A 56 2.46 -1.50 12.30
C GLU A 56 2.87 -1.60 13.76
N LEU A 57 1.95 -1.30 14.68
CA LEU A 57 2.20 -1.44 16.12
C LEU A 57 2.50 -2.89 16.51
N TRP A 58 1.69 -3.84 16.03
CA TRP A 58 1.87 -5.25 16.34
C TRP A 58 3.17 -5.86 15.79
N LEU A 59 3.63 -5.32 14.66
CA LEU A 59 4.81 -5.82 13.94
C LEU A 59 6.09 -5.03 14.24
N GLY A 60 6.02 -3.98 15.04
CA GLY A 60 7.19 -3.20 15.42
C GLY A 60 7.74 -2.31 14.31
N ALA A 61 6.87 -1.73 13.47
CA ALA A 61 7.28 -0.79 12.44
C ALA A 61 7.97 0.44 13.04
N SER A 62 9.01 0.95 12.39
CA SER A 62 9.88 2.02 12.91
C SER A 62 9.83 3.33 12.12
N ALA A 63 9.32 3.31 10.89
CA ALA A 63 9.40 4.49 10.01
C ALA A 63 8.47 5.64 10.45
N GLY A 64 7.32 5.33 11.05
CA GLY A 64 6.32 6.35 11.38
C GLY A 64 5.84 7.09 10.13
N SER A 65 5.94 8.42 10.11
CA SER A 65 5.58 9.25 8.95
C SER A 65 6.72 9.54 7.97
N LYS A 66 7.90 8.96 8.17
CA LYS A 66 9.05 9.16 7.29
C LYS A 66 8.84 8.50 5.93
N PRO A 67 9.48 8.99 4.85
CA PRO A 67 9.35 8.42 3.51
C PRO A 67 10.17 7.13 3.30
N GLU A 68 10.49 6.43 4.36
CA GLU A 68 11.20 5.15 4.38
C GLU A 68 10.20 3.99 4.32
N GLN A 69 10.68 2.75 4.13
CA GLN A 69 9.87 1.57 4.33
C GLN A 69 9.50 1.42 5.81
N ASP A 70 8.36 0.82 6.10
CA ASP A 70 7.84 0.67 7.46
C ASP A 70 8.80 -0.09 8.39
N PHE A 71 9.54 -1.05 7.85
CA PHE A 71 10.63 -1.76 8.52
C PHE A 71 11.96 -1.37 7.87
N ALA A 72 12.41 -0.15 8.15
CA ALA A 72 13.53 0.49 7.46
C ALA A 72 14.83 -0.34 7.50
N ALA A 73 15.16 -0.94 8.66
CA ALA A 73 16.36 -1.77 8.81
C ALA A 73 16.34 -3.04 7.94
N LEU A 74 15.14 -3.53 7.58
CA LEU A 74 14.96 -4.70 6.71
C LEU A 74 14.69 -4.32 5.25
N GLY A 75 14.41 -3.05 4.98
CA GLY A 75 13.97 -2.59 3.67
C GLY A 75 12.60 -3.14 3.25
N VAL A 76 11.71 -3.41 4.21
CA VAL A 76 10.39 -4.00 3.98
C VAL A 76 9.30 -2.98 4.22
N GLU A 77 8.37 -2.86 3.27
CA GLU A 77 7.14 -2.09 3.35
C GLU A 77 5.97 -2.98 3.80
N LEU A 78 5.09 -2.47 4.63
CA LEU A 78 3.84 -3.12 5.00
C LEU A 78 2.69 -2.62 4.12
N LYS A 79 1.93 -3.53 3.53
CA LYS A 79 0.70 -3.24 2.81
C LYS A 79 -0.43 -4.16 3.26
N THR A 80 -1.56 -3.56 3.63
CA THR A 80 -2.78 -4.30 3.91
C THR A 80 -3.66 -4.35 2.67
N ILE A 81 -4.32 -5.48 2.45
CA ILE A 81 -5.26 -5.65 1.34
C ILE A 81 -6.61 -6.08 1.92
N PRO A 82 -7.66 -5.25 1.80
CA PRO A 82 -9.00 -5.68 2.13
C PRO A 82 -9.49 -6.71 1.11
N ILE A 83 -9.88 -7.88 1.59
CA ILE A 83 -10.30 -9.00 0.75
C ILE A 83 -11.75 -9.40 1.02
N ASP A 84 -12.37 -10.00 -0.01
CA ASP A 84 -13.66 -10.68 0.12
C ASP A 84 -13.45 -12.12 0.65
N ARG A 85 -14.55 -12.85 0.83
CA ARG A 85 -14.53 -14.24 1.32
C ARG A 85 -13.86 -15.24 0.37
N GLN A 86 -13.65 -14.86 -0.89
CA GLN A 86 -12.89 -15.66 -1.87
C GLN A 86 -11.40 -15.26 -1.90
N GLY A 87 -10.97 -14.33 -1.06
CA GLY A 87 -9.60 -13.85 -1.02
C GLY A 87 -9.25 -12.83 -2.11
N ARG A 88 -10.24 -12.25 -2.79
CA ARG A 88 -10.03 -11.27 -3.86
C ARG A 88 -9.94 -9.85 -3.29
N PRO A 89 -9.02 -9.01 -3.78
CA PRO A 89 -8.93 -7.62 -3.35
C PRO A 89 -10.22 -6.84 -3.63
N LEU A 90 -10.66 -6.06 -2.66
CA LEU A 90 -11.85 -5.21 -2.76
C LEU A 90 -11.52 -3.80 -3.23
N GLU A 91 -10.26 -3.38 -3.07
CA GLU A 91 -9.81 -2.02 -3.36
C GLU A 91 -8.47 -2.04 -4.10
N THR A 92 -8.15 -0.92 -4.75
CA THR A 92 -6.80 -0.64 -5.24
C THR A 92 -5.86 -0.36 -4.05
N THR A 93 -4.57 -0.60 -4.22
CA THR A 93 -3.57 -0.42 -3.15
C THR A 93 -2.74 0.83 -3.40
N PHE A 94 -2.75 1.76 -2.47
CA PHE A 94 -1.88 2.94 -2.50
C PHE A 94 -0.41 2.54 -2.34
N VAL A 95 0.44 3.10 -3.19
CA VAL A 95 1.90 2.87 -3.13
C VAL A 95 2.62 4.07 -2.54
N CYS A 96 2.57 5.21 -3.21
CA CYS A 96 3.20 6.45 -2.78
C CYS A 96 2.61 7.65 -3.51
N VAL A 97 2.93 8.86 -3.01
CA VAL A 97 2.59 10.11 -3.69
C VAL A 97 3.38 10.21 -4.98
N ALA A 98 2.73 10.72 -6.03
CA ALA A 98 3.38 10.98 -7.32
C ALA A 98 3.96 12.39 -7.34
N PRO A 99 5.26 12.56 -7.65
CA PRO A 99 5.85 13.89 -7.86
C PRO A 99 5.36 14.47 -9.18
N LEU A 100 4.74 15.64 -9.15
CA LEU A 100 4.22 16.32 -10.34
C LEU A 100 5.19 17.36 -10.91
N THR A 101 6.25 17.66 -10.19
CA THR A 101 7.33 18.58 -10.58
C THR A 101 8.68 18.00 -10.15
N GLY A 102 9.79 18.57 -10.67
CA GLY A 102 11.13 18.18 -10.25
C GLY A 102 11.56 16.76 -10.68
N ASN A 103 11.04 16.26 -11.78
CA ASN A 103 11.25 14.89 -12.25
C ASN A 103 12.47 14.70 -13.16
N THR A 104 13.33 15.71 -13.28
CA THR A 104 14.54 15.62 -14.12
C THR A 104 15.47 14.51 -13.60
N GLY A 105 15.83 13.58 -14.49
CA GLY A 105 16.76 12.50 -14.19
C GLY A 105 16.19 11.35 -13.36
N VAL A 106 14.89 11.37 -13.05
CA VAL A 106 14.24 10.24 -12.34
C VAL A 106 14.05 9.08 -13.31
N THR A 107 14.51 7.91 -12.92
CA THR A 107 14.34 6.64 -13.65
C THR A 107 13.51 5.67 -12.85
N TRP A 108 13.06 4.57 -13.45
CA TRP A 108 12.38 3.52 -12.73
C TRP A 108 13.21 3.01 -11.54
N GLU A 109 14.50 2.81 -11.76
CA GLU A 109 15.46 2.31 -10.76
C GLU A 109 15.54 3.22 -9.53
N THR A 110 15.38 4.52 -9.70
CA THR A 110 15.44 5.53 -8.63
C THR A 110 14.06 5.98 -8.15
N SER A 111 12.98 5.45 -8.72
CA SER A 111 11.63 5.86 -8.41
C SER A 111 11.17 5.45 -7.01
N HIS A 112 10.31 6.26 -6.41
CA HIS A 112 9.67 5.92 -5.14
C HIS A 112 8.76 4.68 -5.26
N VAL A 113 8.11 4.48 -6.40
CA VAL A 113 7.27 3.30 -6.63
C VAL A 113 8.10 2.03 -6.50
N ARG A 114 9.23 1.95 -7.22
CA ARG A 114 10.12 0.79 -7.15
C ARG A 114 10.69 0.60 -5.75
N HIS A 115 11.10 1.68 -5.11
CA HIS A 115 11.63 1.63 -3.75
C HIS A 115 10.61 1.06 -2.74
N LYS A 116 9.35 1.51 -2.81
CA LYS A 116 8.26 1.05 -1.94
C LYS A 116 7.83 -0.39 -2.25
N LEU A 117 7.92 -0.83 -3.49
CA LEU A 117 7.50 -2.18 -3.90
C LEU A 117 8.63 -3.21 -3.95
N LYS A 118 9.86 -2.81 -3.65
CA LYS A 118 11.04 -3.68 -3.75
C LYS A 118 10.94 -4.92 -2.84
N ARG A 119 10.43 -4.75 -1.63
CA ARG A 119 10.16 -5.82 -0.68
C ARG A 119 8.95 -5.47 0.15
N VAL A 120 7.89 -6.26 0.08
CA VAL A 120 6.61 -5.96 0.72
C VAL A 120 6.12 -7.12 1.55
N LEU A 121 5.69 -6.82 2.77
CA LEU A 121 4.88 -7.72 3.58
C LEU A 121 3.41 -7.40 3.30
N TRP A 122 2.76 -8.29 2.56
CA TRP A 122 1.34 -8.20 2.27
C TRP A 122 0.54 -8.87 3.38
N VAL A 123 -0.42 -8.17 3.95
CA VAL A 123 -1.32 -8.72 4.97
C VAL A 123 -2.76 -8.54 4.50
N PRO A 124 -3.41 -9.63 4.04
CA PRO A 124 -4.83 -9.60 3.73
C PRO A 124 -5.65 -9.41 5.02
N VAL A 125 -6.72 -8.63 4.93
CA VAL A 125 -7.67 -8.41 6.03
C VAL A 125 -9.08 -8.48 5.47
N GLU A 126 -10.00 -9.14 6.16
CA GLU A 126 -11.41 -9.14 5.76
C GLU A 126 -11.92 -7.71 5.59
N GLY A 127 -12.53 -7.40 4.45
CA GLY A 127 -12.94 -6.04 4.09
C GLY A 127 -14.38 -5.90 3.65
N GLU A 128 -15.16 -6.98 3.63
CA GLU A 128 -16.58 -6.91 3.25
C GLU A 128 -17.36 -6.00 4.20
N ARG A 129 -18.19 -5.11 3.63
CA ARG A 129 -18.87 -4.05 4.39
C ARG A 129 -19.83 -4.55 5.44
N GLN A 130 -20.42 -5.74 5.24
CA GLN A 130 -21.33 -6.36 6.19
C GLN A 130 -20.62 -6.92 7.42
N ILE A 131 -19.30 -7.08 7.41
CA ILE A 131 -18.52 -7.52 8.57
C ILE A 131 -18.17 -6.27 9.40
N PRO A 132 -18.63 -6.15 10.65
CA PRO A 132 -18.24 -5.06 11.54
C PRO A 132 -16.72 -4.99 11.66
N LEU A 133 -16.16 -3.79 11.74
CA LEU A 133 -14.71 -3.58 11.77
C LEU A 133 -14.00 -4.44 12.83
N ALA A 134 -14.55 -4.48 14.03
CA ALA A 134 -13.99 -5.28 15.14
C ALA A 134 -13.95 -6.78 14.86
N GLU A 135 -14.84 -7.30 14.03
CA GLU A 135 -14.96 -8.71 13.72
C GLU A 135 -14.13 -9.15 12.50
N ARG A 136 -13.60 -8.20 11.75
CA ARG A 136 -12.76 -8.48 10.57
C ARG A 136 -11.48 -9.16 11.00
N ARG A 137 -11.14 -10.27 10.33
CA ARG A 137 -9.98 -11.09 10.68
C ARG A 137 -8.79 -10.77 9.79
N VAL A 138 -7.61 -10.85 10.39
CA VAL A 138 -6.33 -10.79 9.68
C VAL A 138 -6.10 -12.13 8.98
N GLY A 139 -5.70 -12.10 7.73
CA GLY A 139 -5.33 -13.28 6.95
C GLY A 139 -3.86 -13.65 7.07
N ALA A 140 -3.46 -14.71 6.36
CA ALA A 140 -2.07 -15.14 6.31
C ALA A 140 -1.20 -14.09 5.59
N PRO A 141 -0.04 -13.72 6.13
CA PRO A 141 0.86 -12.76 5.51
C PRO A 141 1.65 -13.40 4.37
N LEU A 142 2.13 -12.55 3.47
CA LEU A 142 2.99 -12.91 2.36
C LEU A 142 4.16 -11.92 2.26
N LEU A 143 5.39 -12.41 2.38
CA LEU A 143 6.58 -11.64 2.10
C LEU A 143 6.96 -11.80 0.63
N TRP A 144 7.08 -10.70 -0.11
CA TRP A 144 7.16 -10.69 -1.56
C TRP A 144 8.14 -9.64 -2.08
N SER A 145 8.79 -9.97 -3.17
CA SER A 145 9.46 -9.02 -4.07
C SER A 145 8.98 -9.27 -5.49
N PRO A 146 8.92 -8.25 -6.36
CA PRO A 146 8.55 -8.44 -7.76
C PRO A 146 9.51 -9.40 -8.46
N ASP A 147 8.97 -10.33 -9.25
CA ASP A 147 9.77 -11.07 -10.23
C ASP A 147 10.08 -10.16 -11.46
N GLU A 148 10.84 -10.68 -12.42
CA GLU A 148 11.22 -9.90 -13.61
C GLU A 148 10.01 -9.42 -14.40
N ASP A 149 9.00 -10.26 -14.58
CA ASP A 149 7.80 -9.91 -15.34
C ASP A 149 6.96 -8.85 -14.60
N GLU A 150 6.81 -8.99 -13.30
CA GLU A 150 6.13 -8.03 -12.46
C GLU A 150 6.84 -6.68 -12.42
N ASP A 151 8.17 -6.68 -12.27
CA ASP A 151 8.98 -5.45 -12.30
C ASP A 151 8.87 -4.74 -13.66
N GLN A 152 8.93 -5.50 -14.76
CA GLN A 152 8.78 -4.96 -16.11
C GLN A 152 7.39 -4.37 -16.35
N GLN A 153 6.34 -5.03 -15.91
CA GLN A 153 4.97 -4.54 -16.00
C GLN A 153 4.78 -3.23 -15.25
N LEU A 154 5.26 -3.16 -14.01
CA LEU A 154 5.22 -1.96 -13.17
C LEU A 154 6.03 -0.81 -13.79
N ARG A 155 7.20 -1.12 -14.35
CA ARG A 155 8.05 -0.16 -15.03
C ARG A 155 7.37 0.47 -16.24
N LEU A 156 6.78 -0.32 -17.12
CA LEU A 156 6.10 0.17 -18.31
C LEU A 156 4.96 1.13 -17.96
N ASP A 157 4.15 0.79 -16.98
CA ASP A 157 3.06 1.65 -16.53
C ASP A 157 3.59 2.93 -15.87
N TRP A 158 4.63 2.82 -15.04
CA TRP A 158 5.25 3.97 -14.40
C TRP A 158 5.84 4.94 -15.42
N GLU A 159 6.55 4.43 -16.44
CA GLU A 159 7.12 5.24 -17.51
C GLU A 159 6.04 5.95 -18.32
N GLU A 160 4.95 5.25 -18.69
CA GLU A 160 3.81 5.87 -19.38
C GLU A 160 3.22 7.03 -18.55
N LEU A 161 2.94 6.80 -17.27
CA LEU A 161 2.35 7.80 -16.40
C LEU A 161 3.29 8.99 -16.14
N MET A 162 4.57 8.74 -15.94
CA MET A 162 5.56 9.79 -15.73
C MET A 162 5.79 10.62 -17.01
N ASP A 163 5.78 10.00 -18.17
CA ASP A 163 5.87 10.72 -19.44
C ASP A 163 4.69 11.69 -19.62
N MET A 164 3.49 11.26 -19.30
CA MET A 164 2.31 12.14 -19.32
C MET A 164 2.44 13.30 -18.33
N ILE A 165 2.94 13.06 -17.13
CA ILE A 165 3.18 14.11 -16.14
C ILE A 165 4.20 15.13 -16.66
N VAL A 166 5.34 14.67 -17.17
CA VAL A 166 6.44 15.52 -17.66
C VAL A 166 6.02 16.31 -18.90
N LEU A 167 5.16 15.74 -19.74
CA LEU A 167 4.63 16.41 -20.95
C LEU A 167 3.45 17.34 -20.66
N GLY A 168 3.14 17.62 -19.40
CA GLY A 168 2.06 18.54 -19.02
C GLY A 168 0.66 17.99 -19.21
N GLN A 169 0.49 16.67 -19.21
CA GLN A 169 -0.77 15.98 -19.48
C GLN A 169 -1.40 15.36 -18.23
N VAL A 170 -0.99 15.79 -17.03
CA VAL A 170 -1.44 15.20 -15.75
C VAL A 170 -2.98 15.17 -15.63
N GLU A 171 -3.68 16.18 -16.11
CA GLU A 171 -5.14 16.27 -16.04
C GLU A 171 -5.86 15.35 -17.06
N ARG A 172 -5.14 14.81 -18.03
CA ARG A 172 -5.65 13.82 -19.00
C ARG A 172 -5.52 12.38 -18.50
N ILE A 173 -4.76 12.16 -17.41
CA ILE A 173 -4.55 10.82 -16.87
C ILE A 173 -5.84 10.33 -16.24
N THR A 174 -6.27 9.15 -16.67
CA THR A 174 -7.45 8.46 -16.15
C THR A 174 -7.08 7.05 -15.66
N ALA A 175 -8.02 6.36 -15.05
CA ALA A 175 -7.84 4.96 -14.63
C ALA A 175 -7.60 3.98 -15.79
N ARG A 176 -7.71 4.41 -17.04
CA ARG A 176 -7.42 3.59 -18.22
C ARG A 176 -5.93 3.53 -18.56
N HIS A 177 -5.16 4.51 -18.11
CA HIS A 177 -3.72 4.53 -18.29
C HIS A 177 -3.06 3.58 -17.30
N GLY A 178 -2.09 2.79 -17.79
CA GLY A 178 -1.48 1.71 -17.05
C GLY A 178 -2.36 0.46 -16.96
N GLU A 179 -1.77 -0.71 -17.01
CA GLU A 179 -2.47 -1.99 -16.93
C GLU A 179 -2.60 -2.50 -15.48
N VAL A 180 -1.56 -2.32 -14.68
CA VAL A 180 -1.47 -2.80 -13.29
C VAL A 180 -1.22 -1.68 -12.27
N LEU A 181 -0.62 -0.57 -12.71
CA LEU A 181 -0.36 0.63 -11.91
C LEU A 181 -1.15 1.80 -12.49
N GLN A 182 -1.80 2.58 -11.64
CA GLN A 182 -2.57 3.76 -12.06
C GLN A 182 -2.21 4.98 -11.22
N LEU A 183 -2.50 6.15 -11.78
CA LEU A 183 -2.40 7.43 -11.09
C LEU A 183 -3.81 7.92 -10.74
N ARG A 184 -4.02 8.33 -9.48
CA ARG A 184 -5.32 8.82 -9.01
C ARG A 184 -5.15 10.08 -8.19
N PRO A 185 -6.15 10.97 -8.15
CA PRO A 185 -6.19 12.06 -7.17
C PRO A 185 -6.06 11.51 -5.74
N LYS A 186 -5.18 12.11 -4.97
CA LYS A 186 -4.97 11.83 -3.55
C LYS A 186 -4.85 13.13 -2.79
N ALA A 187 -5.98 13.72 -2.46
CA ALA A 187 -6.09 14.98 -1.75
C ALA A 187 -7.04 14.86 -0.56
N ALA A 188 -6.81 15.66 0.47
CA ALA A 188 -7.69 15.73 1.63
C ALA A 188 -9.10 16.26 1.24
N ASN A 189 -9.13 17.20 0.28
CA ASN A 189 -10.35 17.78 -0.28
C ASN A 189 -10.06 18.41 -1.65
N SER A 190 -11.08 18.88 -2.34
CA SER A 190 -10.97 19.49 -3.68
C SER A 190 -10.21 20.84 -3.71
N LYS A 191 -9.93 21.44 -2.57
CA LYS A 191 -9.20 22.71 -2.46
C LYS A 191 -7.72 22.53 -2.15
N ALA A 192 -7.29 21.31 -1.81
CA ALA A 192 -5.90 20.97 -1.51
C ALA A 192 -5.11 20.79 -2.81
N LEU A 193 -4.76 21.92 -3.46
CA LEU A 193 -4.05 21.93 -4.75
C LEU A 193 -2.54 21.90 -4.56
N THR A 194 -1.84 21.38 -5.54
CA THR A 194 -0.38 21.37 -5.64
C THR A 194 0.05 21.83 -7.03
N GLU A 195 1.32 22.25 -7.14
CA GLU A 195 1.91 22.68 -8.41
C GLU A 195 2.18 21.48 -9.33
N ALA A 196 1.91 21.65 -10.60
CA ALA A 196 2.23 20.72 -11.68
C ALA A 196 2.63 21.48 -12.95
N ILE A 197 2.98 20.75 -13.99
CA ILE A 197 3.36 21.29 -15.30
C ILE A 197 2.15 21.22 -16.25
N GLY A 198 1.82 22.34 -16.87
CA GLY A 198 0.78 22.44 -17.89
C GLY A 198 1.26 22.07 -19.30
N ALA A 199 0.33 22.06 -20.24
CA ALA A 199 0.56 21.59 -21.62
C ALA A 199 1.61 22.38 -22.39
N HIS A 200 1.92 23.60 -21.99
CA HIS A 200 2.93 24.47 -22.60
C HIS A 200 4.15 24.68 -21.70
N GLY A 201 4.34 23.85 -20.68
CA GLY A 201 5.42 23.95 -19.71
C GLY A 201 5.20 24.99 -18.60
N GLU A 202 4.04 25.62 -18.57
CA GLU A 202 3.67 26.60 -17.54
C GLU A 202 3.32 25.92 -16.20
N PRO A 203 3.56 26.58 -15.06
CA PRO A 203 3.06 26.11 -13.77
C PRO A 203 1.52 26.12 -13.75
N ILE A 204 0.92 25.02 -13.31
CA ILE A 204 -0.51 24.95 -13.06
C ILE A 204 -0.77 24.43 -11.63
N LEU A 205 -1.98 24.64 -11.14
CA LEU A 205 -2.44 24.06 -9.87
C LEU A 205 -3.43 22.92 -10.17
N THR A 206 -3.19 21.77 -9.58
CA THR A 206 -4.03 20.59 -9.72
C THR A 206 -4.08 19.81 -8.41
N LEU A 207 -4.98 18.83 -8.32
CA LEU A 207 -5.03 17.94 -7.17
C LEU A 207 -3.76 17.09 -7.08
N PRO A 208 -3.21 16.87 -5.88
CA PRO A 208 -2.16 15.88 -5.65
C PRO A 208 -2.57 14.51 -6.19
N ARG A 209 -1.59 13.75 -6.65
CA ARG A 209 -1.77 12.41 -7.22
C ARG A 209 -1.01 11.38 -6.40
N GLY A 210 -1.51 10.16 -6.43
CA GLY A 210 -0.83 8.99 -5.89
C GLY A 210 -0.80 7.86 -6.91
N PHE A 211 0.23 7.02 -6.80
CA PHE A 211 0.31 5.75 -7.51
C PHE A 211 -0.44 4.68 -6.73
N TYR A 212 -1.24 3.88 -7.44
CA TYR A 212 -2.02 2.79 -6.89
C TYR A 212 -1.85 1.53 -7.73
N LEU A 213 -1.69 0.39 -7.07
CA LEU A 213 -1.81 -0.91 -7.75
C LEU A 213 -3.27 -1.22 -8.02
N LYS A 214 -3.57 -1.66 -9.22
CA LYS A 214 -4.90 -2.12 -9.60
C LYS A 214 -5.20 -3.49 -8.97
N LYS A 215 -6.48 -3.82 -8.82
CA LYS A 215 -6.91 -5.09 -8.21
C LYS A 215 -6.50 -6.32 -9.00
N ASN A 216 -6.32 -6.21 -10.33
CA ASN A 216 -5.82 -7.31 -11.12
C ASN A 216 -4.39 -7.72 -10.74
N PHE A 217 -3.52 -6.76 -10.39
CA PHE A 217 -2.16 -7.05 -9.93
C PHE A 217 -2.16 -7.74 -8.57
N THR A 218 -2.77 -7.13 -7.57
CA THR A 218 -2.82 -7.68 -6.21
C THR A 218 -3.64 -8.98 -6.17
N GLY A 219 -4.69 -9.11 -6.97
CA GLY A 219 -5.48 -10.33 -7.10
C GLY A 219 -4.67 -11.50 -7.65
N THR A 220 -3.91 -11.27 -8.72
CA THR A 220 -3.01 -12.29 -9.29
C THR A 220 -1.93 -12.69 -8.29
N LEU A 221 -1.34 -11.71 -7.61
CA LEU A 221 -0.32 -11.93 -6.58
C LEU A 221 -0.85 -12.84 -5.45
N LEU A 222 -2.01 -12.53 -4.90
CA LEU A 222 -2.62 -13.33 -3.83
C LEU A 222 -3.02 -14.72 -4.34
N ALA A 223 -3.61 -14.83 -5.54
CA ALA A 223 -4.02 -16.11 -6.11
C ALA A 223 -2.83 -17.05 -6.34
N ARG A 224 -1.71 -16.54 -6.84
CA ARG A 224 -0.49 -17.33 -7.06
C ARG A 224 0.10 -17.88 -5.77
N HIS A 225 0.14 -17.06 -4.72
CA HIS A 225 0.80 -17.43 -3.47
C HIS A 225 -0.07 -18.27 -2.53
N PHE A 226 -1.37 -18.05 -2.54
CA PHE A 226 -2.29 -18.79 -1.67
C PHE A 226 -3.03 -19.90 -2.38
N LEU A 227 -2.68 -20.19 -3.65
CA LEU A 227 -3.32 -21.21 -4.48
C LEU A 227 -4.86 -21.09 -4.48
N LEU A 228 -5.32 -19.83 -4.51
CA LEU A 228 -6.75 -19.57 -4.59
C LEU A 228 -7.28 -20.05 -5.93
N LYS A 229 -8.38 -20.79 -5.92
CA LYS A 229 -9.05 -21.18 -7.16
C LYS A 229 -9.60 -19.91 -7.81
N THR A 230 -9.14 -19.63 -9.01
CA THR A 230 -9.67 -18.57 -9.87
C THR A 230 -11.04 -18.95 -10.41
#